data_6402acddbfdde168dd4c37e115587779
#
_entry.id   6402acddbfdde168dd4c37e115587779
#
_cell.length_a   1.000
_cell.length_b   1.000
_cell.length_c   1.000
_cell.angle_alpha   90.00
_cell.angle_beta   90.00
_cell.angle_gamma   90.00
#
_symmetry.space_group_name_H-M   'P 1'
#
loop_
_entity.id
_entity.type
_entity.pdbx_description
1 polymer ?
#
loop_
_entity_poly.entity_id
_entity_poly.type
_entity_poly.pdbx_seq_one_letter_code
_entity_poly.pdbx_strand_id
1 'polypeptide(L)'
;MKRSIHLAALAAMTFAGAAHAATQQTLETSGFTVKIVQQCEEGNVTCDNVRYTGTSKKTGKAIKLRGKIMHSMAADGVTPGAFQGYVFRSGRVNYTVFADGRLVVTEGKKTLVNQRGEWK
;
A
#
# COMPACT_ATOMS: atom_id res chain seq x y z
N MET A 1 -26.00 -33.85 -45.24
CA MET A 1 -25.53 -33.91 -44.35
C MET A 1 -25.43 -32.87 -43.52
N LYS A 2 -25.62 -32.84 -42.49
CA LYS A 2 -25.62 -31.88 -41.74
C LYS A 2 -24.84 -32.13 -40.62
N ARG A 3 -24.26 -31.34 -40.06
CA ARG A 3 -23.60 -31.49 -39.03
C ARG A 3 -23.96 -30.68 -38.00
N SER A 4 -24.05 -31.00 -36.89
CA SER A 4 -24.43 -30.17 -35.92
C SER A 4 -23.32 -29.90 -35.11
N ILE A 5 -23.05 -28.75 -34.95
CA ILE A 5 -22.04 -28.32 -34.16
C ILE A 5 -22.50 -27.98 -32.89
N HIS A 6 -22.14 -28.57 -31.91
CA HIS A 6 -22.53 -28.21 -30.66
C HIS A 6 -21.49 -27.56 -29.99
N LEU A 7 -21.54 -26.40 -29.82
CA LEU A 7 -20.73 -25.68 -29.06
C LEU A 7 -21.06 -25.78 -27.73
N ALA A 8 -20.49 -26.47 -26.98
CA ALA A 8 -20.71 -26.50 -25.63
C ALA A 8 -20.10 -25.35 -25.08
N ALA A 9 -20.81 -24.43 -24.84
CA ALA A 9 -20.33 -23.28 -24.28
C ALA A 9 -19.93 -23.57 -22.91
N LEU A 10 -18.75 -23.69 -22.61
CA LEU A 10 -18.37 -23.82 -21.38
C LEU A 10 -18.37 -22.66 -20.68
N ALA A 11 -19.13 -22.40 -19.87
CA ALA A 11 -19.15 -21.25 -19.07
C ALA A 11 -18.10 -21.44 -18.08
N ALA A 12 -17.07 -20.85 -18.28
CA ALA A 12 -16.06 -20.91 -17.34
C ALA A 12 -16.41 -20.10 -16.19
N MET A 13 -16.74 -20.59 -15.12
CA MET A 13 -17.03 -19.86 -14.04
C MET A 13 -15.86 -19.58 -13.33
N THR A 14 -15.41 -18.46 -13.34
CA THR A 14 -14.32 -18.12 -12.56
C THR A 14 -14.80 -17.60 -11.32
N PHE A 15 -14.43 -18.07 -10.25
CA PHE A 15 -14.74 -17.57 -9.05
C PHE A 15 -13.67 -16.89 -8.50
N ALA A 16 -13.67 -15.75 -8.38
CA ALA A 16 -12.76 -15.01 -7.65
C ALA A 16 -12.99 -15.36 -6.26
N GLY A 17 -12.24 -16.05 -5.69
CA GLY A 17 -12.39 -16.31 -4.34
C GLY A 17 -12.01 -15.14 -3.62
N ALA A 18 -12.78 -14.35 -3.37
CA ALA A 18 -12.55 -13.14 -2.90
C ALA A 18 -12.29 -12.94 -1.56
N ALA A 19 -11.66 -13.66 -1.00
CA ALA A 19 -11.61 -13.48 0.35
C ALA A 19 -10.87 -12.29 0.81
N HIS A 20 -9.90 -11.82 0.23
CA HIS A 20 -9.16 -10.76 0.79
C HIS A 20 -8.92 -9.76 -0.26
N ALA A 21 -9.68 -8.75 -0.29
CA ALA A 21 -9.46 -7.69 -1.21
C ALA A 21 -8.30 -6.90 -0.69
N ALA A 22 -7.18 -7.03 -1.24
CA ALA A 22 -6.07 -6.18 -0.91
C ALA A 22 -6.38 -4.79 -1.44
N THR A 23 -6.22 -3.77 -0.62
CA THR A 23 -6.42 -2.41 -1.04
C THR A 23 -5.10 -1.87 -1.54
N GLN A 24 -5.07 -1.40 -2.75
CA GLN A 24 -3.85 -0.85 -3.34
C GLN A 24 -4.02 0.63 -3.64
N GLN A 25 -3.02 1.41 -3.29
CA GLN A 25 -3.00 2.83 -3.58
C GLN A 25 -1.63 3.19 -4.14
N THR A 26 -1.57 4.19 -4.99
CA THR A 26 -0.32 4.65 -5.56
C THR A 26 -0.13 6.13 -5.26
N LEU A 27 1.03 6.48 -4.74
CA LEU A 27 1.40 7.87 -4.51
C LEU A 27 2.46 8.25 -5.52
N GLU A 28 2.23 9.33 -6.24
CA GLU A 28 3.20 9.83 -7.18
C GLU A 28 3.82 11.11 -6.65
N THR A 29 5.10 11.10 -6.41
CA THR A 29 5.85 12.31 -6.04
C THR A 29 6.77 12.69 -7.20
N SER A 30 7.49 13.76 -7.08
CA SER A 30 8.42 14.16 -8.13
C SER A 30 9.54 13.15 -8.32
N GLY A 31 9.95 12.47 -7.29
CA GLY A 31 11.09 11.54 -7.36
C GLY A 31 10.74 10.08 -7.28
N PHE A 32 9.51 9.73 -6.87
CA PHE A 32 9.16 8.35 -6.61
C PHE A 32 7.75 7.98 -7.01
N THR A 33 7.57 6.72 -7.38
CA THR A 33 6.25 6.11 -7.49
C THR A 33 6.17 5.11 -6.34
N VAL A 34 5.23 5.32 -5.44
CA VAL A 34 5.08 4.48 -4.26
C VAL A 34 3.78 3.72 -4.31
N LYS A 35 3.86 2.40 -4.24
CA LYS A 35 2.67 1.56 -4.19
C LYS A 35 2.51 1.04 -2.79
N ILE A 36 1.33 1.19 -2.24
CA ILE A 36 0.99 0.71 -0.91
C ILE A 36 -0.11 -0.33 -1.05
N VAL A 37 0.12 -1.50 -0.50
CA VAL A 37 -0.88 -2.57 -0.53
C VAL A 37 -1.18 -2.99 0.90
N GLN A 38 -2.41 -2.83 1.33
CA GLN A 38 -2.84 -3.30 2.64
C GLN A 38 -3.39 -4.69 2.48
N GLN A 39 -2.88 -5.62 3.25
CA GLN A 39 -3.31 -7.01 3.16
C GLN A 39 -3.94 -7.48 4.46
N CYS A 40 -4.65 -6.64 5.14
CA CYS A 40 -5.32 -7.00 6.38
C CYS A 40 -6.79 -7.30 6.13
N GLU A 41 -7.39 -8.03 7.05
CA GLU A 41 -8.78 -8.35 6.92
C GLU A 41 -9.62 -7.11 7.07
N GLU A 42 -10.75 -7.09 6.38
CA GLU A 42 -11.64 -6.00 6.43
C GLU A 42 -12.18 -5.84 7.81
N GLY A 43 -12.35 -4.64 8.25
CA GLY A 43 -12.85 -4.34 9.59
C GLY A 43 -11.78 -4.13 10.64
N ASN A 44 -10.54 -4.46 10.35
CA ASN A 44 -9.48 -4.23 11.30
C ASN A 44 -9.10 -2.76 11.30
N VAL A 45 -9.12 -2.16 12.44
CA VAL A 45 -8.75 -0.77 12.58
C VAL A 45 -7.24 -0.61 12.47
N THR A 46 -6.50 -1.59 12.98
CA THR A 46 -5.06 -1.56 12.89
C THR A 46 -4.61 -2.60 11.89
N CYS A 47 -3.57 -2.32 11.16
CA CYS A 47 -3.05 -3.24 10.17
C CYS A 47 -1.54 -3.20 10.18
N ASP A 48 -0.91 -4.34 10.43
CA ASP A 48 0.54 -4.45 10.41
C ASP A 48 1.02 -5.28 9.21
N ASN A 49 0.19 -5.47 8.21
CA ASN A 49 0.56 -6.18 7.01
C ASN A 49 0.36 -5.27 5.82
N VAL A 50 1.18 -4.26 5.75
CA VAL A 50 1.15 -3.30 4.66
C VAL A 50 2.45 -3.42 3.88
N ARG A 51 2.36 -3.50 2.56
CA ARG A 51 3.53 -3.59 1.71
C ARG A 51 3.77 -2.31 0.97
N TYR A 52 5.03 -1.94 0.88
CA TYR A 52 5.48 -0.73 0.23
C TYR A 52 6.37 -1.12 -0.93
N THR A 53 6.16 -0.54 -2.09
CA THR A 53 7.09 -0.66 -3.19
C THR A 53 7.37 0.76 -3.69
N GLY A 54 8.56 1.25 -3.42
CA GLY A 54 8.96 2.58 -3.86
C GLY A 54 9.94 2.49 -5.00
N THR A 55 9.62 3.10 -6.13
CA THR A 55 10.48 3.09 -7.30
C THR A 55 11.00 4.49 -7.55
N SER A 56 12.31 4.63 -7.63
CA SER A 56 12.93 5.90 -7.94
C SER A 56 12.72 6.24 -9.40
N LYS A 57 12.20 7.42 -9.68
CA LYS A 57 12.01 7.87 -11.06
C LYS A 57 13.35 8.18 -11.71
N LYS A 58 14.37 8.46 -10.90
CA LYS A 58 15.65 8.80 -11.42
C LYS A 58 16.44 7.57 -11.85
N THR A 59 16.39 6.50 -11.08
CA THR A 59 17.20 5.32 -11.34
C THR A 59 16.41 4.12 -11.82
N GLY A 60 15.10 4.12 -11.60
CA GLY A 60 14.26 2.97 -11.90
C GLY A 60 14.36 1.85 -10.87
N LYS A 61 15.19 2.02 -9.84
CA LYS A 61 15.33 0.97 -8.84
C LYS A 61 14.18 1.02 -7.87
N ALA A 62 13.76 -0.15 -7.43
CA ALA A 62 12.64 -0.27 -6.49
C ALA A 62 13.09 -0.94 -5.21
N ILE A 63 12.47 -0.55 -4.10
CA ILE A 63 12.66 -1.24 -2.84
C ILE A 63 11.31 -1.68 -2.34
N LYS A 64 11.29 -2.79 -1.63
CA LYS A 64 10.06 -3.34 -1.09
C LYS A 64 10.20 -3.48 0.41
N LEU A 65 9.23 -2.99 1.13
CA LEU A 65 9.26 -3.01 2.58
C LEU A 65 7.92 -3.48 3.13
N ARG A 66 7.92 -3.85 4.38
CA ARG A 66 6.70 -4.22 5.07
C ARG A 66 6.53 -3.28 6.25
N GLY A 67 5.36 -2.89 6.52
CA GLY A 67 5.07 -1.98 7.62
C GLY A 67 3.63 -2.05 8.08
N LYS A 68 3.18 -0.96 8.63
CA LYS A 68 1.88 -0.92 9.27
C LYS A 68 1.21 0.42 9.10
N ILE A 69 -0.06 0.44 9.41
CA ILE A 69 -0.85 1.66 9.43
C ILE A 69 -0.47 2.46 10.67
N MET A 70 -0.40 3.77 10.50
CA MET A 70 -0.14 4.70 11.56
C MET A 70 -1.43 5.44 11.91
N HIS A 71 -1.76 5.46 13.21
CA HIS A 71 -2.93 6.15 13.71
C HIS A 71 -2.53 7.17 14.76
N SER A 72 -3.35 8.18 14.96
CA SER A 72 -3.20 9.00 16.15
C SER A 72 -3.71 8.19 17.33
N MET A 73 -3.43 8.64 18.54
CA MET A 73 -3.93 7.98 19.72
C MET A 73 -5.06 8.80 20.29
N ALA A 74 -6.08 8.12 20.78
CA ALA A 74 -7.16 8.81 21.50
C ALA A 74 -6.61 9.30 22.87
N ALA A 75 -7.43 10.04 23.58
CA ALA A 75 -7.02 10.63 24.84
C ALA A 75 -6.61 9.60 25.89
N ASP A 76 -7.11 8.38 25.79
CA ASP A 76 -6.74 7.32 26.74
C ASP A 76 -5.34 6.76 26.47
N GLY A 77 -4.70 7.16 25.39
CA GLY A 77 -3.37 6.69 25.06
C GLY A 77 -3.30 5.25 24.56
N VAL A 78 -4.43 4.59 24.37
CA VAL A 78 -4.48 3.20 24.00
C VAL A 78 -5.32 2.98 22.77
N THR A 79 -6.44 3.64 22.65
CA THR A 79 -7.37 3.44 21.55
C THR A 79 -6.84 4.11 20.28
N PRO A 80 -6.77 3.41 19.16
CA PRO A 80 -6.35 4.03 17.92
C PRO A 80 -7.32 5.12 17.49
N GLY A 81 -6.81 6.26 17.11
CA GLY A 81 -7.62 7.36 16.63
C GLY A 81 -7.65 7.42 15.11
N ALA A 82 -7.58 8.60 14.55
CA ALA A 82 -7.70 8.77 13.12
C ALA A 82 -6.50 8.20 12.35
N PHE A 83 -6.75 7.70 11.17
CA PHE A 83 -5.71 7.20 10.29
C PHE A 83 -4.81 8.35 9.85
N GLN A 84 -3.52 8.17 9.92
CA GLN A 84 -2.57 9.20 9.56
C GLN A 84 -1.62 8.80 8.42
N GLY A 85 -1.55 7.56 8.10
CA GLY A 85 -0.70 7.09 7.02
C GLY A 85 -0.09 5.73 7.30
N TYR A 86 1.09 5.52 6.75
CA TYR A 86 1.77 4.23 6.83
C TYR A 86 3.22 4.43 7.22
N VAL A 87 3.78 3.51 7.98
CA VAL A 87 5.18 3.54 8.37
C VAL A 87 5.87 2.24 8.02
N PHE A 88 7.09 2.36 7.52
CA PHE A 88 7.90 1.22 7.12
C PHE A 88 9.33 1.45 7.59
N ARG A 89 10.08 0.39 7.78
CA ARG A 89 11.43 0.53 8.24
C ARG A 89 12.36 -0.41 7.54
N SER A 90 13.55 0.06 7.20
CA SER A 90 14.60 -0.76 6.66
C SER A 90 15.87 -0.38 7.41
N GLY A 91 16.30 -1.22 8.35
CA GLY A 91 17.46 -0.92 9.18
C GLY A 91 17.22 0.35 9.98
N ARG A 92 18.04 1.37 9.72
CA ARG A 92 17.93 2.63 10.44
C ARG A 92 17.12 3.66 9.67
N VAL A 93 16.59 3.28 8.53
CA VAL A 93 15.86 4.20 7.68
C VAL A 93 14.36 4.01 7.90
N ASN A 94 13.67 5.10 8.18
CA ASN A 94 12.23 5.07 8.37
C ASN A 94 11.55 5.74 7.20
N TYR A 95 10.52 5.09 6.68
CA TYR A 95 9.75 5.61 5.56
C TYR A 95 8.35 5.88 6.07
N THR A 96 7.88 7.09 5.96
CA THR A 96 6.52 7.46 6.39
C THR A 96 5.78 8.02 5.19
N VAL A 97 4.62 7.43 4.91
CA VAL A 97 3.76 7.89 3.85
C VAL A 97 2.51 8.42 4.51
N PHE A 98 2.36 9.73 4.54
CA PHE A 98 1.23 10.35 5.22
C PHE A 98 -0.04 10.31 4.36
N ALA A 99 -1.17 10.26 5.01
CA ALA A 99 -2.46 10.24 4.32
C ALA A 99 -2.65 11.41 3.37
N ASP A 100 -2.01 12.54 3.67
CA ASP A 100 -2.11 13.74 2.85
C ASP A 100 -1.22 13.72 1.59
N GLY A 101 -0.48 12.64 1.37
CA GLY A 101 0.35 12.49 0.19
C GLY A 101 1.81 12.87 0.37
N ARG A 102 2.26 13.01 1.60
CA ARG A 102 3.65 13.37 1.84
C ARG A 102 4.48 12.13 2.09
N LEU A 103 5.62 12.02 1.43
CA LEU A 103 6.58 10.93 1.64
C LEU A 103 7.78 11.52 2.38
N VAL A 104 8.07 10.98 3.55
CA VAL A 104 9.20 11.41 4.35
C VAL A 104 10.08 10.20 4.66
N VAL A 105 11.35 10.28 4.30
CA VAL A 105 12.30 9.20 4.58
C VAL A 105 13.40 9.80 5.44
N THR A 106 13.64 9.17 6.58
CA THR A 106 14.64 9.66 7.52
C THR A 106 15.60 8.56 7.92
N GLU A 107 16.81 8.94 8.28
CA GLU A 107 17.77 8.01 8.82
C GLU A 107 18.28 8.70 10.07
N GLY A 108 17.89 8.22 11.23
CA GLY A 108 18.17 8.91 12.48
C GLY A 108 17.56 10.30 12.46
N LYS A 109 18.38 11.32 12.64
CA LYS A 109 17.89 12.69 12.63
C LYS A 109 17.98 13.34 11.25
N LYS A 110 18.47 12.60 10.27
CA LYS A 110 18.66 13.18 8.95
C LYS A 110 17.47 12.88 8.06
N THR A 111 16.95 13.88 7.41
CA THR A 111 15.86 13.72 6.44
C THR A 111 16.46 13.50 5.06
N LEU A 112 16.17 12.34 4.49
CA LEU A 112 16.68 11.98 3.17
C LEU A 112 15.70 12.38 2.07
N VAL A 113 14.41 12.29 2.32
CA VAL A 113 13.39 12.63 1.34
C VAL A 113 12.24 13.31 2.07
N ASN A 114 11.72 14.38 1.52
CA ASN A 114 10.52 15.02 2.02
C ASN A 114 9.81 15.60 0.81
N GLN A 115 8.89 14.85 0.26
CA GLN A 115 8.20 15.21 -0.97
C GLN A 115 6.70 15.06 -0.83
N ARG A 116 5.96 15.96 -1.41
CA ARG A 116 4.53 15.86 -1.44
C ARG A 116 4.11 15.37 -2.81
N GLY A 117 3.22 14.44 -2.88
CA GLY A 117 2.72 13.88 -4.12
C GLY A 117 1.22 13.82 -4.16
N GLU A 118 0.71 13.10 -5.12
CA GLU A 118 -0.71 12.92 -5.30
C GLU A 118 -1.05 11.45 -5.32
N TRP A 119 -2.15 11.13 -4.64
CA TRP A 119 -2.64 9.77 -4.66
C TRP A 119 -3.40 9.53 -5.97
N LYS A 120 -3.15 8.40 -6.56
CA LYS A 120 -3.77 8.04 -7.83
C LYS A 120 -4.73 6.88 -7.70
#